data_8dbe37590d7393a0f2dae20b96d1e11b
#
_entry.id   8dbe37590d7393a0f2dae20b96d1e11b
#
_cell.length_a   1.000
_cell.length_b   1.000
_cell.length_c   1.000
_cell.angle_alpha   90.00
_cell.angle_beta   90.00
_cell.angle_gamma   90.00
#
_symmetry.space_group_name_H-M   'P 1'
#
loop_
_entity.id
_entity.type
_entity.pdbx_description
1 polymer ?
#
loop_
_entity_poly.entity_id
_entity_poly.type
_entity_poly.pdbx_seq_one_letter_code
_entity_poly.pdbx_strand_id
1 'polypeptide(L)'
;MNYIDKSEEINVNVGTIFNLINNVDGYKEFLPWCKNSSIESNSNEVIIGEIEISKNLINWKFKTSNKYIIDKKIVLELIEGPFSHLCGEWNFEKKDKFNTKVSLYLEYQFDNKIIEMSLKPIFSSIMDSILDSFISEAFRIKNEQ
;
A
#
# COMPACT_ATOMS: atom_id res chain seq x y z
N MET A 1 -5.14 16.72 -9.54
CA MET A 1 -4.41 15.46 -9.38
C MET A 1 -3.49 15.55 -8.18
N ASN A 2 -3.50 14.51 -7.34
CA ASN A 2 -2.64 14.43 -6.17
C ASN A 2 -1.58 13.38 -6.40
N TYR A 3 -0.38 13.60 -5.86
CA TYR A 3 0.76 12.72 -6.06
C TYR A 3 1.44 12.39 -4.74
N ILE A 4 1.92 11.15 -4.64
CA ILE A 4 2.81 10.71 -3.56
C ILE A 4 4.03 10.10 -4.22
N ASP A 5 5.21 10.51 -3.77
CA ASP A 5 6.48 10.00 -4.29
C ASP A 5 7.43 9.92 -3.10
N LYS A 6 7.64 8.69 -2.61
CA LYS A 6 8.44 8.43 -1.43
C LYS A 6 9.42 7.31 -1.70
N SER A 7 10.60 7.38 -1.12
CA SER A 7 11.56 6.28 -1.17
C SER A 7 12.45 6.28 0.06
N GLU A 8 12.96 5.10 0.41
CA GLU A 8 13.84 4.93 1.55
C GLU A 8 14.67 3.66 1.37
N GLU A 9 15.95 3.72 1.79
CA GLU A 9 16.79 2.53 1.90
C GLU A 9 16.64 1.97 3.30
N ILE A 10 16.43 0.65 3.39
CA ILE A 10 16.18 -0.02 4.66
C ILE A 10 17.07 -1.26 4.79
N ASN A 11 17.45 -1.56 6.02
CA ASN A 11 18.25 -2.74 6.35
C ASN A 11 17.33 -3.96 6.53
N VAL A 12 16.66 -4.34 5.45
CA VAL A 12 15.75 -5.49 5.40
C VAL A 12 15.92 -6.17 4.04
N ASN A 13 15.88 -7.49 4.03
CA ASN A 13 15.94 -8.30 2.82
C ASN A 13 14.76 -7.97 1.89
N VAL A 14 15.02 -7.94 0.58
CA VAL A 14 14.00 -7.58 -0.41
C VAL A 14 12.76 -8.51 -0.36
N GLY A 15 12.96 -9.80 -0.14
CA GLY A 15 11.84 -10.74 -0.03
C GLY A 15 10.93 -10.43 1.15
N THR A 16 11.50 -10.03 2.28
CA THR A 16 10.73 -9.69 3.48
C THR A 16 9.81 -8.51 3.24
N ILE A 17 10.34 -7.40 2.72
CA ILE A 17 9.53 -6.20 2.50
C ILE A 17 8.57 -6.37 1.32
N PHE A 18 9.00 -7.04 0.25
CA PHE A 18 8.12 -7.29 -0.89
C PHE A 18 6.92 -8.14 -0.48
N ASN A 19 7.15 -9.26 0.20
CA ASN A 19 6.07 -10.16 0.61
C ASN A 19 5.11 -9.49 1.58
N LEU A 20 5.62 -8.64 2.46
CA LEU A 20 4.79 -7.89 3.40
C LEU A 20 3.84 -6.94 2.66
N ILE A 21 4.34 -6.16 1.71
CA ILE A 21 3.54 -5.18 0.98
C ILE A 21 2.61 -5.87 -0.03
N ASN A 22 3.03 -6.99 -0.61
CA ASN A 22 2.22 -7.75 -1.56
C ASN A 22 1.07 -8.51 -0.89
N ASN A 23 1.16 -8.78 0.41
CA ASN A 23 0.13 -9.51 1.15
C ASN A 23 -0.92 -8.57 1.72
N VAL A 24 -1.88 -8.16 0.89
CA VAL A 24 -2.96 -7.26 1.28
C VAL A 24 -3.78 -7.83 2.44
N ASP A 25 -3.99 -9.15 2.47
CA ASP A 25 -4.76 -9.80 3.54
C ASP A 25 -4.17 -9.54 4.93
N GLY A 26 -2.87 -9.37 5.02
CA GLY A 26 -2.19 -9.12 6.30
C GLY A 26 -2.27 -7.68 6.80
N TYR A 27 -2.70 -6.72 6.00
CA TYR A 27 -2.70 -5.30 6.35
C TYR A 27 -3.52 -4.99 7.62
N LYS A 28 -4.66 -5.64 7.78
CA LYS A 28 -5.54 -5.46 8.95
C LYS A 28 -4.88 -5.84 10.27
N GLU A 29 -3.80 -6.64 10.22
CA GLU A 29 -3.14 -7.12 11.43
C GLU A 29 -2.20 -6.07 12.06
N PHE A 30 -1.72 -5.10 11.27
CA PHE A 30 -0.72 -4.14 11.79
C PHE A 30 -0.96 -2.67 11.39
N LEU A 31 -1.82 -2.38 10.42
CA LEU A 31 -2.11 -1.00 10.03
C LEU A 31 -3.32 -0.50 10.81
N PRO A 32 -3.14 0.49 11.71
CA PRO A 32 -4.22 0.89 12.63
C PRO A 32 -5.45 1.48 11.94
N TRP A 33 -5.28 2.05 10.75
CA TRP A 33 -6.37 2.61 9.96
C TRP A 33 -7.07 1.57 9.07
N CYS A 34 -6.53 0.36 8.99
CA CYS A 34 -7.08 -0.70 8.15
C CYS A 34 -8.02 -1.57 9.01
N LYS A 35 -9.32 -1.39 8.84
CA LYS A 35 -10.32 -2.16 9.55
C LYS A 35 -10.42 -3.58 9.02
N ASN A 36 -10.43 -3.73 7.70
CA ASN A 36 -10.46 -5.00 7.02
C ASN A 36 -9.59 -4.96 5.78
N SER A 37 -9.04 -6.11 5.43
CA SER A 37 -8.31 -6.30 4.20
C SER A 37 -8.47 -7.76 3.76
N SER A 38 -8.55 -7.98 2.45
CA SER A 38 -8.70 -9.33 1.91
C SER A 38 -8.17 -9.42 0.50
N ILE A 39 -7.83 -10.64 0.11
CA ILE A 39 -7.44 -10.95 -1.27
C ILE A 39 -8.61 -11.71 -1.90
N GLU A 40 -9.20 -11.13 -2.94
CA GLU A 40 -10.31 -11.73 -3.68
C GLU A 40 -9.81 -12.80 -4.65
N SER A 41 -8.67 -12.55 -5.29
CA SER A 41 -8.02 -13.49 -6.18
C SER A 41 -6.53 -13.23 -6.28
N ASN A 42 -5.78 -14.28 -6.59
CA ASN A 42 -4.34 -14.19 -6.83
C ASN A 42 -4.01 -15.22 -7.93
N SER A 43 -3.94 -14.75 -9.17
CA SER A 43 -3.63 -15.59 -10.32
C SER A 43 -2.90 -14.80 -11.38
N ASN A 44 -1.98 -15.45 -12.10
CA ASN A 44 -1.19 -14.85 -13.17
C ASN A 44 -0.42 -13.59 -12.72
N GLU A 45 0.15 -13.65 -11.51
CA GLU A 45 0.88 -12.53 -10.88
C GLU A 45 0.03 -11.26 -10.74
N VAL A 46 -1.28 -11.42 -10.56
CA VAL A 46 -2.20 -10.33 -10.28
C VAL A 46 -3.01 -10.65 -9.03
N ILE A 47 -2.93 -9.78 -8.04
CA ILE A 47 -3.74 -9.84 -6.83
C ILE A 47 -4.86 -8.82 -6.97
N ILE A 48 -6.09 -9.26 -6.77
CA ILE A 48 -7.23 -8.34 -6.59
C ILE A 48 -7.44 -8.25 -5.08
N GLY A 49 -7.19 -7.07 -4.53
CA GLY A 49 -7.27 -6.83 -3.10
C GLY A 49 -8.30 -5.78 -2.74
N GLU A 50 -8.93 -5.95 -1.58
CA GLU A 50 -9.88 -4.99 -1.04
C GLU A 50 -9.41 -4.53 0.34
N ILE A 51 -9.49 -3.22 0.57
CA ILE A 51 -9.11 -2.58 1.84
C ILE A 51 -10.28 -1.74 2.33
N GLU A 52 -10.56 -1.84 3.63
CA GLU A 52 -11.50 -0.95 4.30
C GLU A 52 -10.72 -0.04 5.23
N ILE A 53 -10.74 1.26 4.95
CA ILE A 53 -10.14 2.29 5.79
C ILE A 53 -11.18 2.77 6.79
N SER A 54 -10.80 2.84 8.06
CA SER A 54 -11.66 3.36 9.13
C SER A 54 -10.87 4.33 9.99
N LYS A 55 -11.30 5.59 10.03
CA LYS A 55 -10.68 6.63 10.84
C LYS A 55 -11.69 7.76 11.08
N ASN A 56 -11.76 8.29 12.32
CA ASN A 56 -12.62 9.41 12.67
C ASN A 56 -14.09 9.21 12.30
N LEU A 57 -14.64 8.02 12.55
CA LEU A 57 -16.04 7.64 12.26
C LEU A 57 -16.35 7.53 10.76
N ILE A 58 -15.33 7.51 9.92
CA ILE A 58 -15.49 7.40 8.48
C ILE A 58 -14.92 6.07 8.04
N ASN A 59 -15.66 5.36 7.18
CA ASN A 59 -15.26 4.08 6.61
C ASN A 59 -15.34 4.14 5.09
N TRP A 60 -14.29 3.65 4.43
CA TRP A 60 -14.31 3.47 2.98
C TRP A 60 -13.76 2.12 2.60
N LYS A 61 -14.33 1.58 1.55
CA LYS A 61 -13.76 0.40 0.90
C LYS A 61 -13.23 0.80 -0.47
N PHE A 62 -12.11 0.24 -0.84
CA PHE A 62 -11.64 0.32 -2.20
C PHE A 62 -10.93 -0.96 -2.59
N LYS A 63 -11.00 -1.26 -3.88
CA LYS A 63 -10.46 -2.47 -4.48
C LYS A 63 -9.49 -2.10 -5.56
N THR A 64 -8.34 -2.76 -5.57
CA THR A 64 -7.29 -2.53 -6.57
C THR A 64 -6.85 -3.82 -7.23
N SER A 65 -6.36 -3.68 -8.46
CA SER A 65 -5.62 -4.72 -9.16
C SER A 65 -4.14 -4.44 -8.93
N ASN A 66 -3.44 -5.42 -8.38
CA ASN A 66 -2.02 -5.32 -8.02
C ASN A 66 -1.23 -6.33 -8.85
N LYS A 67 -0.69 -5.88 -9.97
CA LYS A 67 0.14 -6.72 -10.82
C LYS A 67 1.58 -6.67 -10.33
N TYR A 68 2.17 -7.83 -10.04
CA TYR A 68 3.48 -7.84 -9.40
C TYR A 68 4.53 -8.64 -10.17
N ILE A 69 5.78 -8.25 -9.95
CA ILE A 69 6.97 -9.00 -10.32
C ILE A 69 7.71 -9.26 -9.02
N ILE A 70 7.89 -10.53 -8.66
CA ILE A 70 8.45 -10.93 -7.37
C ILE A 70 9.75 -10.17 -7.07
N ASP A 71 9.81 -9.57 -5.87
CA ASP A 71 10.96 -8.81 -5.35
C ASP A 71 11.33 -7.57 -6.15
N LYS A 72 10.47 -7.12 -7.08
CA LYS A 72 10.79 -5.97 -7.94
C LYS A 72 9.74 -4.88 -7.95
N LYS A 73 8.47 -5.24 -8.13
CA LYS A 73 7.45 -4.22 -8.45
C LYS A 73 6.04 -4.70 -8.13
N ILE A 74 5.19 -3.76 -7.70
CA ILE A 74 3.74 -3.98 -7.60
C ILE A 74 3.07 -2.77 -8.25
N VAL A 75 2.35 -2.99 -9.36
CA VAL A 75 1.62 -1.95 -10.07
C VAL A 75 0.17 -1.94 -9.61
N LEU A 76 -0.30 -0.79 -9.14
CA LEU A 76 -1.62 -0.61 -8.56
C LEU A 76 -2.55 0.12 -9.52
N GLU A 77 -3.76 -0.44 -9.73
CA GLU A 77 -4.82 0.21 -10.49
C GLU A 77 -6.14 0.07 -9.75
N LEU A 78 -6.92 1.15 -9.70
CA LEU A 78 -8.23 1.15 -9.04
C LEU A 78 -9.22 0.30 -9.80
N ILE A 79 -9.99 -0.54 -9.09
CA ILE A 79 -11.17 -1.24 -9.62
C ILE A 79 -12.42 -0.57 -9.10
N GLU A 80 -12.51 -0.32 -7.79
CA GLU A 80 -13.65 0.32 -7.14
C GLU A 80 -13.17 1.17 -5.98
N GLY A 81 -13.80 2.32 -5.79
CA GLY A 81 -13.49 3.19 -4.65
C GLY A 81 -13.94 4.62 -4.90
N PRO A 82 -13.74 5.50 -3.90
CA PRO A 82 -14.21 6.88 -3.95
C PRO A 82 -13.30 7.81 -4.77
N PHE A 83 -12.65 7.28 -5.78
CA PHE A 83 -11.72 8.02 -6.65
C PHE A 83 -12.18 7.96 -8.10
N SER A 84 -11.99 9.04 -8.83
CA SER A 84 -12.11 9.03 -10.28
C SER A 84 -10.84 8.49 -10.94
N HIS A 85 -9.72 8.53 -10.20
CA HIS A 85 -8.43 8.03 -10.67
C HIS A 85 -7.58 7.61 -9.47
N LEU A 86 -6.98 6.44 -9.54
CA LEU A 86 -5.98 5.98 -8.58
C LEU A 86 -5.11 4.95 -9.26
N CYS A 87 -3.84 5.26 -9.42
CA CYS A 87 -2.86 4.28 -9.90
C CYS A 87 -1.47 4.66 -9.40
N GLY A 88 -0.58 3.69 -9.46
CA GLY A 88 0.80 3.91 -9.05
C GLY A 88 1.56 2.62 -8.94
N GLU A 89 2.68 2.67 -8.25
CA GLU A 89 3.51 1.47 -8.09
C GLU A 89 4.43 1.52 -6.90
N TRP A 90 4.68 0.35 -6.35
CA TRP A 90 5.79 0.09 -5.44
C TRP A 90 6.96 -0.43 -6.26
N ASN A 91 8.16 0.03 -5.97
CA ASN A 91 9.39 -0.50 -6.56
C ASN A 91 10.32 -0.96 -5.44
N PHE A 92 10.97 -2.09 -5.67
CA PHE A 92 11.89 -2.72 -4.72
C PHE A 92 13.22 -2.92 -5.44
N GLU A 93 14.27 -2.27 -4.95
CA GLU A 93 15.59 -2.39 -5.51
C GLU A 93 16.52 -3.05 -4.50
N LYS A 94 16.89 -4.30 -4.76
CA LYS A 94 17.83 -5.03 -3.92
C LYS A 94 19.21 -4.39 -4.04
N LYS A 95 19.71 -3.84 -2.95
CA LYS A 95 21.07 -3.28 -2.90
C LYS A 95 22.09 -4.37 -2.59
N ASP A 96 21.77 -5.23 -1.65
CA ASP A 96 22.51 -6.43 -1.31
C ASP A 96 21.57 -7.38 -0.54
N LYS A 97 22.12 -8.44 0.04
CA LYS A 97 21.33 -9.47 0.74
C LYS A 97 20.51 -8.90 1.91
N PHE A 98 20.99 -7.81 2.54
CA PHE A 98 20.39 -7.26 3.75
C PHE A 98 19.77 -5.88 3.59
N ASN A 99 19.92 -5.27 2.43
CA ASN A 99 19.50 -3.89 2.20
C ASN A 99 18.66 -3.76 0.93
N THR A 100 17.60 -2.97 1.02
CA THR A 100 16.64 -2.76 -0.07
C THR A 100 16.24 -1.29 -0.13
N LYS A 101 16.13 -0.74 -1.34
CA LYS A 101 15.50 0.55 -1.55
C LYS A 101 14.03 0.31 -1.93
N VAL A 102 13.13 0.88 -1.15
CA VAL A 102 11.69 0.78 -1.37
C VAL A 102 11.16 2.14 -1.80
N SER A 103 10.37 2.16 -2.87
CA SER A 103 9.78 3.40 -3.39
C SER A 103 8.30 3.21 -3.62
N LEU A 104 7.53 4.26 -3.35
CA LEU A 104 6.09 4.32 -3.66
C LEU A 104 5.82 5.57 -4.47
N TYR A 105 5.25 5.38 -5.64
CA TYR A 105 4.67 6.44 -6.45
C TYR A 105 3.17 6.19 -6.58
N LEU A 106 2.35 7.20 -6.30
CA LEU A 106 0.90 7.09 -6.40
C LEU A 106 0.34 8.40 -6.93
N GLU A 107 -0.61 8.30 -7.88
CA GLU A 107 -1.38 9.45 -8.33
C GLU A 107 -2.85 9.16 -8.16
N TYR A 108 -3.61 10.15 -7.68
CA TYR A 108 -5.02 9.94 -7.37
C TYR A 108 -5.82 11.21 -7.44
N GLN A 109 -7.12 11.05 -7.67
CA GLN A 109 -8.09 12.11 -7.65
C GLN A 109 -9.40 11.56 -7.09
N PHE A 110 -10.05 12.33 -6.20
CA PHE A 110 -11.31 11.90 -5.61
C PHE A 110 -12.44 12.07 -6.61
N ASP A 111 -13.53 11.31 -6.39
CA ASP A 111 -14.67 11.25 -7.30
C ASP A 111 -15.37 12.60 -7.47
N ASN A 112 -15.49 13.38 -6.38
CA ASN A 112 -16.10 14.69 -6.39
C ASN A 112 -15.61 15.52 -5.21
N LYS A 113 -15.98 16.80 -5.19
CA LYS A 113 -15.54 17.73 -4.15
C LYS A 113 -16.04 17.40 -2.75
N ILE A 114 -17.23 16.83 -2.64
CA ILE A 114 -17.79 16.47 -1.33
C ILE A 114 -16.97 15.33 -0.73
N ILE A 115 -16.68 14.31 -1.52
CA ILE A 115 -15.82 13.20 -1.10
C ILE A 115 -14.41 13.71 -0.79
N GLU A 116 -13.85 14.56 -1.62
CA GLU A 116 -12.53 15.16 -1.40
C GLU A 116 -12.45 15.87 -0.05
N MET A 117 -13.45 16.69 0.28
CA MET A 117 -13.48 17.44 1.53
C MET A 117 -13.44 16.53 2.76
N SER A 118 -14.15 15.41 2.73
CA SER A 118 -14.22 14.49 3.85
C SER A 118 -13.06 13.50 3.89
N LEU A 119 -12.61 13.03 2.73
CA LEU A 119 -11.65 11.92 2.62
C LEU A 119 -10.20 12.38 2.53
N LYS A 120 -9.93 13.50 1.86
CA LYS A 120 -8.55 13.93 1.61
C LYS A 120 -7.71 14.11 2.87
N PRO A 121 -8.19 14.74 3.95
CA PRO A 121 -7.37 14.89 5.15
C PRO A 121 -6.96 13.53 5.76
N ILE A 122 -7.86 12.57 5.73
CA ILE A 122 -7.62 11.24 6.28
C ILE A 122 -6.69 10.45 5.36
N PHE A 123 -6.97 10.44 4.06
CA PHE A 123 -6.15 9.73 3.09
C PHE A 123 -4.73 10.28 3.05
N SER A 124 -4.57 11.60 3.08
CA SER A 124 -3.25 12.24 3.14
C SER A 124 -2.48 11.85 4.38
N SER A 125 -3.14 11.82 5.53
CA SER A 125 -2.52 11.41 6.80
C SER A 125 -2.04 9.96 6.74
N ILE A 126 -2.85 9.07 6.15
CA ILE A 126 -2.48 7.66 5.96
C ILE A 126 -1.28 7.55 5.04
N MET A 127 -1.31 8.24 3.90
CA MET A 127 -0.23 8.17 2.92
C MET A 127 1.07 8.79 3.41
N ASP A 128 1.00 9.81 4.28
CA ASP A 128 2.19 10.40 4.88
C ASP A 128 2.98 9.41 5.74
N SER A 129 2.30 8.43 6.33
CA SER A 129 2.91 7.44 7.23
C SER A 129 2.99 6.03 6.66
N ILE A 130 2.46 5.78 5.46
CA ILE A 130 2.30 4.42 4.96
C ILE A 130 3.63 3.68 4.80
N LEU A 131 4.63 4.34 4.23
CA LEU A 131 5.94 3.73 4.03
C LEU A 131 6.59 3.39 5.38
N ASP A 132 6.54 4.31 6.34
CA ASP A 132 7.08 4.09 7.68
C ASP A 132 6.38 2.94 8.39
N SER A 133 5.07 2.79 8.20
CA SER A 133 4.30 1.71 8.82
C SER A 133 4.74 0.34 8.29
N PHE A 134 4.94 0.22 6.98
CA PHE A 134 5.45 -1.02 6.40
C PHE A 134 6.88 -1.31 6.81
N ILE A 135 7.73 -0.29 6.85
CA ILE A 135 9.13 -0.44 7.29
C ILE A 135 9.18 -0.92 8.74
N SER A 136 8.38 -0.31 9.61
CA SER A 136 8.30 -0.70 11.02
C SER A 136 7.91 -2.16 11.19
N GLU A 137 6.90 -2.62 10.45
CA GLU A 137 6.48 -4.01 10.49
C GLU A 137 7.54 -4.96 9.91
N ALA A 138 8.23 -4.53 8.85
CA ALA A 138 9.32 -5.32 8.27
C ALA A 138 10.46 -5.53 9.27
N PHE A 139 10.80 -4.51 10.06
CA PHE A 139 11.80 -4.64 11.12
C PHE A 139 11.33 -5.58 12.23
N ARG A 140 10.05 -5.51 12.60
CA ARG A 140 9.49 -6.43 13.58
C ARG A 140 9.62 -7.89 13.12
N ILE A 141 9.28 -8.15 11.86
CA ILE A 141 9.40 -9.49 11.25
C ILE A 141 10.87 -9.94 11.23
N LYS A 142 11.77 -9.07 10.81
CA LYS A 142 13.20 -9.35 10.77
C LYS A 142 13.74 -9.74 12.15
N ASN A 143 13.32 -9.04 13.19
CA ASN A 143 13.81 -9.25 14.54
C ASN A 143 13.27 -10.53 15.20
N GLU A 144 12.20 -11.11 14.64
CA GLU A 144 11.63 -12.38 15.10
C GLU A 144 12.23 -13.61 14.40
N GLN A 145 13.03 -13.37 13.38
CA GLN A 145 13.67 -14.45 12.61
C GLN A 145 14.99 -14.92 13.23
#